data_f016386476d7e6f894acb87abbb5b8ad
#
_entry.id   f016386476d7e6f894acb87abbb5b8ad
#
_cell.length_a   1.000
_cell.length_b   1.000
_cell.length_c   1.000
_cell.angle_alpha   90.00
_cell.angle_beta   90.00
_cell.angle_gamma   90.00
#
_symmetry.space_group_name_H-M   'P 1'
#
loop_
_entity.id
_entity.type
_entity.pdbx_description
1 polymer ?
#
loop_
_entity_poly.entity_id
_entity_poly.type
_entity_poly.pdbx_seq_one_letter_code
_entity_poly.pdbx_strand_id
1 'polypeptide(L)'
;TALFILLMWVGIGLQITHEKTQVIESETNYLHNIAAGLREHVQVSFRATDDALRLLKFHYENGGLKNLPEVNKYFRSKVIDVSKLNQVGIIDEQGIYTFSNLDHHKKMDLSDREHFKIHQQGYPYPLFISKPVLGRASGKWSFQITRKLEKSDGSFNGVAVASFNPVQFLEEFQRAGLNSSSLVGLIGMDGYARALRVGNSSRADDTLKDLQLPI
;
A
#
# COMPACT_ATOMS: atom_id res chain seq x y z
N THR A 1 10.79 33.75 -54.57
CA THR A 1 11.53 33.80 -53.26
C THR A 1 10.60 33.77 -52.07
N ALA A 2 9.57 34.63 -51.99
CA ALA A 2 8.59 34.67 -50.86
C ALA A 2 7.81 33.38 -50.69
N LEU A 3 7.32 32.77 -51.82
CA LEU A 3 6.58 31.51 -51.79
C LEU A 3 7.46 30.35 -51.29
N PHE A 4 8.71 30.29 -51.63
CA PHE A 4 9.66 29.27 -51.17
C PHE A 4 9.89 29.34 -49.68
N ILE A 5 10.05 30.56 -49.14
CA ILE A 5 10.21 30.80 -47.71
C ILE A 5 8.93 30.38 -46.95
N LEU A 6 7.76 30.71 -47.48
CA LEU A 6 6.47 30.31 -46.91
C LEU A 6 6.31 28.78 -46.85
N LEU A 7 6.62 28.10 -47.92
CA LEU A 7 6.56 26.62 -47.99
C LEU A 7 7.55 25.97 -47.01
N MET A 8 8.75 26.56 -46.86
CA MET A 8 9.77 26.08 -45.89
C MET A 8 9.24 26.22 -44.45
N TRP A 9 8.63 27.36 -44.11
CA TRP A 9 8.07 27.58 -42.77
C TRP A 9 6.90 26.64 -42.48
N VAL A 10 6.02 26.39 -43.48
CA VAL A 10 4.94 25.41 -43.37
C VAL A 10 5.50 24.00 -43.14
N GLY A 11 6.54 23.63 -43.90
CA GLY A 11 7.21 22.33 -43.72
C GLY A 11 7.82 22.16 -42.33
N ILE A 12 8.52 23.18 -41.84
CA ILE A 12 9.09 23.18 -40.50
C ILE A 12 7.98 23.08 -39.43
N GLY A 13 6.90 23.85 -39.59
CA GLY A 13 5.76 23.80 -38.66
C GLY A 13 5.11 22.42 -38.60
N LEU A 14 4.91 21.78 -39.75
CA LEU A 14 4.37 20.40 -39.81
C LEU A 14 5.32 19.38 -39.18
N GLN A 15 6.63 19.53 -39.42
CA GLN A 15 7.64 18.63 -38.82
C GLN A 15 7.67 18.77 -37.28
N ILE A 16 7.69 20.01 -36.75
CA ILE A 16 7.68 20.24 -35.32
C ILE A 16 6.43 19.66 -34.67
N THR A 17 5.25 19.85 -35.28
CA THR A 17 4.01 19.29 -34.76
C THR A 17 4.02 17.74 -34.78
N HIS A 18 4.54 17.16 -35.82
CA HIS A 18 4.67 15.70 -35.94
C HIS A 18 5.64 15.11 -34.90
N GLU A 19 6.83 15.70 -34.76
CA GLU A 19 7.82 15.30 -33.76
C GLU A 19 7.27 15.43 -32.34
N LYS A 20 6.59 16.55 -32.03
CA LYS A 20 5.96 16.77 -30.73
C LYS A 20 4.91 15.69 -30.43
N THR A 21 4.08 15.33 -31.39
CA THR A 21 3.05 14.28 -31.21
C THR A 21 3.71 12.92 -30.96
N GLN A 22 4.74 12.56 -31.72
CA GLN A 22 5.47 11.30 -31.53
C GLN A 22 6.15 11.22 -30.17
N VAL A 23 6.79 12.30 -29.72
CA VAL A 23 7.43 12.35 -28.40
C VAL A 23 6.38 12.17 -27.29
N ILE A 24 5.26 12.90 -27.35
CA ILE A 24 4.19 12.78 -26.35
C ILE A 24 3.62 11.35 -26.33
N GLU A 25 3.39 10.75 -27.48
CA GLU A 25 2.86 9.38 -27.59
C GLU A 25 3.86 8.35 -27.02
N SER A 26 5.14 8.50 -27.35
CA SER A 26 6.21 7.65 -26.85
C SER A 26 6.33 7.73 -25.31
N GLU A 27 6.35 8.95 -24.75
CA GLU A 27 6.42 9.18 -23.32
C GLU A 27 5.16 8.67 -22.59
N THR A 28 3.99 8.86 -23.20
CA THR A 28 2.74 8.35 -22.65
C THR A 28 2.75 6.82 -22.58
N ASN A 29 3.18 6.16 -23.65
CA ASN A 29 3.30 4.69 -23.69
C ASN A 29 4.33 4.19 -22.67
N TYR A 30 5.46 4.88 -22.54
CA TYR A 30 6.48 4.58 -21.55
C TYR A 30 5.92 4.65 -20.12
N LEU A 31 5.24 5.75 -19.76
CA LEU A 31 4.62 5.93 -18.45
C LEU A 31 3.51 4.91 -18.19
N HIS A 32 2.74 4.56 -19.23
CA HIS A 32 1.69 3.53 -19.13
C HIS A 32 2.28 2.14 -18.81
N ASN A 33 3.37 1.78 -19.45
CA ASN A 33 4.07 0.51 -19.19
C ASN A 33 4.65 0.46 -17.79
N ILE A 34 5.25 1.56 -17.31
CA ILE A 34 5.70 1.68 -15.91
C ILE A 34 4.51 1.52 -14.96
N ALA A 35 3.43 2.26 -15.16
CA ALA A 35 2.25 2.18 -14.31
C ALA A 35 1.65 0.78 -14.27
N ALA A 36 1.64 0.05 -15.40
CA ALA A 36 1.19 -1.34 -15.46
C ALA A 36 2.08 -2.26 -14.62
N GLY A 37 3.40 -2.14 -14.74
CA GLY A 37 4.35 -2.91 -13.92
C GLY A 37 4.21 -2.61 -12.43
N LEU A 38 4.03 -1.33 -12.08
CA LEU A 38 3.81 -0.90 -10.70
C LEU A 38 2.50 -1.49 -10.14
N ARG A 39 1.43 -1.47 -10.93
CA ARG A 39 0.14 -2.06 -10.55
C ARG A 39 0.27 -3.55 -10.25
N GLU A 40 0.97 -4.31 -11.10
CA GLU A 40 1.18 -5.73 -10.87
C GLU A 40 1.97 -5.97 -9.57
N HIS A 41 3.02 -5.20 -9.35
CA HIS A 41 3.81 -5.27 -8.13
C HIS A 41 2.98 -4.98 -6.86
N VAL A 42 2.10 -3.96 -6.90
CA VAL A 42 1.13 -3.67 -5.83
C VAL A 42 0.23 -4.87 -5.58
N GLN A 43 -0.35 -5.43 -6.64
CA GLN A 43 -1.27 -6.56 -6.53
C GLN A 43 -0.60 -7.79 -5.91
N VAL A 44 0.61 -8.13 -6.33
CA VAL A 44 1.38 -9.24 -5.76
C VAL A 44 1.67 -9.01 -4.29
N SER A 45 2.13 -7.81 -3.92
CA SER A 45 2.44 -7.46 -2.54
C SER A 45 1.21 -7.49 -1.63
N PHE A 46 0.07 -7.01 -2.12
CA PHE A 46 -1.19 -7.02 -1.37
C PHE A 46 -1.75 -8.43 -1.23
N ARG A 47 -1.65 -9.27 -2.27
CA ARG A 47 -2.04 -10.70 -2.17
C ARG A 47 -1.19 -11.42 -1.13
N ALA A 48 0.13 -11.27 -1.16
CA ALA A 48 1.01 -11.87 -0.17
C ALA A 48 0.67 -11.41 1.26
N THR A 49 0.34 -10.12 1.44
CA THR A 49 -0.12 -9.59 2.72
C THR A 49 -1.46 -10.18 3.14
N ASP A 50 -2.38 -10.31 2.21
CA ASP A 50 -3.69 -10.91 2.47
C ASP A 50 -3.58 -12.39 2.87
N ASP A 51 -2.70 -13.14 2.22
CA ASP A 51 -2.43 -14.54 2.55
C ASP A 51 -1.82 -14.66 3.96
N ALA A 52 -0.92 -13.75 4.34
CA ALA A 52 -0.40 -13.66 5.69
C ALA A 52 -1.51 -13.42 6.74
N LEU A 53 -2.43 -12.49 6.44
CA LEU A 53 -3.56 -12.20 7.31
C LEU A 53 -4.57 -13.36 7.39
N ARG A 54 -4.81 -14.05 6.28
CA ARG A 54 -5.66 -15.27 6.25
C ARG A 54 -5.09 -16.39 7.09
N LEU A 55 -3.77 -16.63 6.98
CA LEU A 55 -3.09 -17.62 7.81
C LEU A 55 -3.22 -17.26 9.29
N LEU A 56 -2.97 -16.00 9.63
CA LEU A 56 -3.08 -15.52 11.00
C LEU A 56 -4.51 -15.66 11.54
N LYS A 57 -5.52 -15.26 10.73
CA LYS A 57 -6.95 -15.44 11.03
C LYS A 57 -7.26 -16.90 11.30
N PHE A 58 -6.89 -17.80 10.40
CA PHE A 58 -7.16 -19.23 10.52
C PHE A 58 -6.60 -19.81 11.83
N HIS A 59 -5.35 -19.54 12.14
CA HIS A 59 -4.73 -20.06 13.36
C HIS A 59 -5.33 -19.46 14.64
N TYR A 60 -5.66 -18.16 14.61
CA TYR A 60 -6.28 -17.51 15.76
C TYR A 60 -7.70 -18.04 16.03
N GLU A 61 -8.53 -18.17 15.00
CA GLU A 61 -9.91 -18.63 15.12
C GLU A 61 -10.01 -20.11 15.51
N ASN A 62 -9.03 -20.95 15.15
CA ASN A 62 -9.01 -22.38 15.45
C ASN A 62 -8.18 -22.77 16.69
N GLY A 63 -7.59 -21.84 17.41
CA GLY A 63 -6.79 -22.19 18.58
C GLY A 63 -6.35 -21.02 19.45
N GLY A 64 -6.77 -19.83 19.09
CA GLY A 64 -6.44 -18.60 19.82
C GLY A 64 -4.94 -18.31 19.81
N LEU A 65 -4.50 -17.53 20.80
CA LEU A 65 -3.12 -17.10 20.93
C LEU A 65 -2.10 -18.25 21.05
N LYS A 66 -2.54 -19.44 21.46
CA LYS A 66 -1.66 -20.60 21.66
C LYS A 66 -1.05 -21.11 20.36
N ASN A 67 -1.74 -20.95 19.23
CA ASN A 67 -1.29 -21.41 17.92
C ASN A 67 -0.39 -20.39 17.20
N LEU A 68 -0.32 -19.16 17.66
CA LEU A 68 0.40 -18.08 16.99
C LEU A 68 1.94 -18.23 16.98
N PRO A 69 2.59 -18.89 17.96
CA PRO A 69 4.02 -19.18 17.84
C PRO A 69 4.38 -20.02 16.61
N GLU A 70 3.47 -20.89 16.12
CA GLU A 70 3.69 -21.62 14.88
C GLU A 70 3.61 -20.70 13.66
N VAL A 71 2.68 -19.74 13.65
CA VAL A 71 2.56 -18.76 12.57
C VAL A 71 3.85 -17.93 12.44
N ASN A 72 4.49 -17.58 13.56
CA ASN A 72 5.78 -16.91 13.53
C ASN A 72 6.88 -17.73 12.84
N LYS A 73 6.84 -19.06 12.90
CA LYS A 73 7.78 -19.90 12.13
C LYS A 73 7.61 -19.71 10.63
N TYR A 74 6.36 -19.60 10.13
CA TYR A 74 6.09 -19.34 8.69
C TYR A 74 6.61 -17.97 8.26
N PHE A 75 6.45 -16.94 9.09
CA PHE A 75 6.98 -15.60 8.80
C PHE A 75 8.51 -15.58 8.82
N ARG A 76 9.13 -16.25 9.79
CA ARG A 76 10.61 -16.33 9.91
C ARG A 76 11.25 -17.19 8.82
N SER A 77 10.58 -18.26 8.38
CA SER A 77 11.06 -19.15 7.31
C SER A 77 10.87 -18.57 5.92
N LYS A 78 10.28 -17.37 5.82
CA LYS A 78 9.94 -16.68 4.55
C LYS A 78 9.03 -17.50 3.62
N VAL A 79 8.31 -18.48 4.14
CA VAL A 79 7.23 -19.15 3.39
C VAL A 79 6.17 -18.13 2.98
N ILE A 80 5.96 -17.12 3.86
CA ILE A 80 5.18 -15.92 3.54
C ILE A 80 6.13 -14.73 3.62
N ASP A 81 6.26 -14.01 2.51
CA ASP A 81 7.10 -12.82 2.47
C ASP A 81 6.42 -11.63 3.15
N VAL A 82 6.91 -11.32 4.34
CA VAL A 82 6.48 -10.16 5.14
C VAL A 82 7.55 -9.06 5.18
N SER A 83 8.54 -9.11 4.28
CA SER A 83 9.67 -8.17 4.27
C SER A 83 9.26 -6.71 4.05
N LYS A 84 8.13 -6.48 3.38
CA LYS A 84 7.56 -5.14 3.13
C LYS A 84 6.67 -4.63 4.26
N LEU A 85 6.46 -5.45 5.28
CA LEU A 85 5.62 -5.12 6.42
C LEU A 85 6.48 -4.63 7.59
N ASN A 86 6.05 -3.57 8.24
CA ASN A 86 6.64 -3.15 9.51
C ASN A 86 6.34 -4.20 10.60
N GLN A 87 5.13 -4.77 10.57
CA GLN A 87 4.69 -5.81 11.50
C GLN A 87 3.40 -6.48 11.04
N VAL A 88 3.15 -7.66 11.57
CA VAL A 88 1.88 -8.39 11.46
C VAL A 88 1.45 -8.79 12.86
N GLY A 89 0.15 -8.72 13.17
CA GLY A 89 -0.32 -9.04 14.51
C GLY A 89 -1.83 -9.17 14.65
N ILE A 90 -2.26 -9.34 15.90
CA ILE A 90 -3.66 -9.45 16.30
C ILE A 90 -4.03 -8.33 17.27
N ILE A 91 -5.16 -7.72 17.02
CA ILE A 91 -5.90 -6.87 17.95
C ILE A 91 -7.12 -7.67 18.39
N ASP A 92 -7.27 -7.94 19.69
CA ASP A 92 -8.39 -8.71 20.21
C ASP A 92 -9.73 -7.93 20.16
N GLU A 93 -10.82 -8.55 20.61
CA GLU A 93 -12.15 -7.97 20.57
C GLU A 93 -12.30 -6.71 21.46
N GLN A 94 -11.42 -6.53 22.45
CA GLN A 94 -11.35 -5.35 23.31
C GLN A 94 -10.51 -4.22 22.69
N GLY A 95 -9.86 -4.44 21.53
CA GLY A 95 -8.99 -3.47 20.88
C GLY A 95 -7.55 -3.51 21.39
N ILE A 96 -7.17 -4.54 22.16
CA ILE A 96 -5.80 -4.67 22.68
C ILE A 96 -4.94 -5.42 21.66
N TYR A 97 -3.78 -4.87 21.33
CA TYR A 97 -2.77 -5.52 20.51
C TYR A 97 -2.08 -6.63 21.31
N THR A 98 -2.43 -7.88 21.04
CA THR A 98 -2.08 -9.03 21.88
C THR A 98 -1.03 -9.93 21.29
N PHE A 99 -0.80 -9.87 19.98
CA PHE A 99 0.18 -10.67 19.28
C PHE A 99 0.91 -9.86 18.18
N SER A 100 2.21 -10.12 18.02
CA SER A 100 3.05 -9.57 16.95
C SER A 100 4.04 -10.61 16.44
N ASN A 101 4.41 -10.52 15.16
CA ASN A 101 5.55 -11.25 14.60
C ASN A 101 6.91 -10.69 15.08
N LEU A 102 6.93 -9.53 15.76
CA LEU A 102 8.13 -8.94 16.34
C LEU A 102 8.34 -9.45 17.76
N ASP A 103 9.62 -9.70 18.12
CA ASP A 103 9.99 -10.37 19.38
C ASP A 103 9.64 -9.59 20.66
N HIS A 104 9.54 -8.29 20.64
CA HIS A 104 9.34 -7.44 21.82
C HIS A 104 8.14 -6.51 21.69
N HIS A 105 6.95 -7.07 21.38
CA HIS A 105 5.76 -6.27 21.36
C HIS A 105 5.22 -6.01 22.78
N LYS A 106 4.75 -4.80 23.02
CA LYS A 106 4.01 -4.45 24.23
C LYS A 106 2.52 -4.51 23.93
N LYS A 107 1.74 -5.03 24.89
CA LYS A 107 0.27 -4.87 24.84
C LYS A 107 -0.05 -3.39 24.81
N MET A 108 -0.92 -2.97 23.90
CA MET A 108 -1.37 -1.59 23.78
C MET A 108 -2.79 -1.50 23.27
N ASP A 109 -3.48 -0.47 23.70
CA ASP A 109 -4.82 -0.18 23.25
C ASP A 109 -4.81 0.47 21.86
N LEU A 110 -5.53 -0.14 20.92
CA LEU A 110 -5.75 0.31 19.55
C LEU A 110 -7.26 0.42 19.24
N SER A 111 -8.12 0.36 20.26
CA SER A 111 -9.58 0.40 20.13
C SER A 111 -10.09 1.71 19.49
N ASP A 112 -9.32 2.79 19.62
CA ASP A 112 -9.62 4.09 19.00
C ASP A 112 -9.28 4.18 17.51
N ARG A 113 -8.52 3.20 16.97
CA ARG A 113 -8.02 3.23 15.60
C ARG A 113 -9.11 2.92 14.58
N GLU A 114 -9.10 3.65 13.44
CA GLU A 114 -10.03 3.46 12.32
C GLU A 114 -10.10 2.01 11.87
N HIS A 115 -8.95 1.40 11.64
CA HIS A 115 -8.82 0.03 11.14
C HIS A 115 -9.29 -1.07 12.12
N PHE A 116 -9.55 -0.73 13.37
CA PHE A 116 -10.24 -1.58 14.33
C PHE A 116 -11.74 -1.28 14.33
N LYS A 117 -12.12 -0.01 14.51
CA LYS A 117 -13.53 0.42 14.62
C LYS A 117 -14.37 0.02 13.42
N ILE A 118 -13.81 0.12 12.22
CA ILE A 118 -14.54 -0.18 11.00
C ILE A 118 -15.03 -1.63 10.95
N HIS A 119 -14.21 -2.58 11.39
CA HIS A 119 -14.60 -3.98 11.48
C HIS A 119 -15.59 -4.25 12.61
N GLN A 120 -15.41 -3.58 13.77
CA GLN A 120 -16.35 -3.66 14.89
C GLN A 120 -17.74 -3.14 14.49
N GLN A 121 -17.81 -2.14 13.62
CA GLN A 121 -19.04 -1.53 13.11
C GLN A 121 -19.69 -2.30 11.95
N GLY A 122 -19.13 -3.45 11.57
CA GLY A 122 -19.72 -4.32 10.55
C GLY A 122 -19.33 -3.99 9.11
N TYR A 123 -18.10 -3.54 8.88
CA TYR A 123 -17.57 -3.33 7.51
C TYR A 123 -17.81 -4.55 6.61
N PRO A 124 -18.47 -4.38 5.44
CA PRO A 124 -18.99 -5.50 4.66
C PRO A 124 -17.91 -6.24 3.84
N TYR A 125 -16.75 -5.63 3.65
CA TYR A 125 -15.69 -6.23 2.84
C TYR A 125 -14.69 -7.01 3.69
N PRO A 126 -14.08 -8.07 3.14
CA PRO A 126 -13.18 -8.93 3.91
C PRO A 126 -11.85 -8.26 4.25
N LEU A 127 -11.45 -7.23 3.50
CA LEU A 127 -10.19 -6.53 3.66
C LEU A 127 -10.43 -5.02 3.75
N PHE A 128 -9.80 -4.36 4.72
CA PHE A 128 -9.80 -2.91 4.82
C PHE A 128 -8.36 -2.38 4.74
N ILE A 129 -8.17 -1.27 4.02
CA ILE A 129 -6.89 -0.57 3.87
C ILE A 129 -7.04 0.84 4.41
N SER A 130 -6.37 1.13 5.53
CA SER A 130 -6.48 2.43 6.19
C SER A 130 -5.75 3.55 5.45
N LYS A 131 -6.02 4.79 5.82
CA LYS A 131 -5.14 5.93 5.54
C LYS A 131 -3.79 5.74 6.25
N PRO A 132 -2.74 6.49 5.86
CA PRO A 132 -1.48 6.50 6.59
C PRO A 132 -1.67 6.88 8.05
N VAL A 133 -1.05 6.12 8.95
CA VAL A 133 -1.07 6.38 10.39
C VAL A 133 0.31 6.17 10.99
N LEU A 134 0.63 6.91 12.03
CA LEU A 134 1.80 6.61 12.85
C LEU A 134 1.48 5.40 13.74
N GLY A 135 2.18 4.29 13.51
CA GLY A 135 2.01 3.04 14.24
C GLY A 135 2.41 3.19 15.71
N ARG A 136 1.51 2.95 16.66
CA ARG A 136 1.86 2.98 18.11
C ARG A 136 2.88 1.92 18.47
N ALA A 137 2.79 0.75 17.85
CA ALA A 137 3.69 -0.36 18.13
C ALA A 137 5.06 -0.19 17.45
N SER A 138 5.09 0.25 16.21
CA SER A 138 6.32 0.34 15.40
C SER A 138 7.02 1.70 15.47
N GLY A 139 6.31 2.77 15.86
CA GLY A 139 6.80 4.15 15.75
C GLY A 139 7.01 4.62 14.30
N LYS A 140 6.53 3.88 13.31
CA LYS A 140 6.74 4.15 11.89
C LYS A 140 5.43 4.51 11.20
N TRP A 141 5.49 5.41 10.24
CA TRP A 141 4.38 5.67 9.34
C TRP A 141 4.08 4.44 8.48
N SER A 142 2.82 4.08 8.40
CA SER A 142 2.34 2.91 7.67
C SER A 142 0.85 3.05 7.38
N PHE A 143 0.36 2.39 6.35
CA PHE A 143 -1.06 2.11 6.25
C PHE A 143 -1.32 0.66 6.69
N GLN A 144 -2.50 0.45 7.26
CA GLN A 144 -2.87 -0.84 7.82
C GLN A 144 -3.72 -1.61 6.81
N ILE A 145 -3.37 -2.86 6.58
CA ILE A 145 -4.21 -3.83 5.87
C ILE A 145 -4.78 -4.76 6.93
N THR A 146 -6.10 -4.87 7.00
CA THR A 146 -6.75 -5.58 8.11
C THR A 146 -7.88 -6.48 7.67
N ARG A 147 -8.07 -7.57 8.44
CA ARG A 147 -9.18 -8.51 8.31
C ARG A 147 -9.91 -8.67 9.63
N LYS A 148 -11.24 -8.73 9.55
CA LYS A 148 -12.08 -9.09 10.70
C LYS A 148 -11.78 -10.53 11.14
N LEU A 149 -11.65 -10.72 12.46
CA LEU A 149 -11.64 -12.01 13.13
C LEU A 149 -13.06 -12.31 13.65
N GLU A 150 -13.43 -13.57 13.62
CA GLU A 150 -14.79 -14.01 13.95
C GLU A 150 -14.76 -15.16 14.94
N LYS A 151 -15.75 -15.20 15.82
CA LYS A 151 -16.03 -16.36 16.65
C LYS A 151 -16.78 -17.41 15.83
N SER A 152 -16.96 -18.59 16.39
CA SER A 152 -17.70 -19.68 15.74
C SER A 152 -19.14 -19.34 15.38
N ASP A 153 -19.75 -18.37 16.07
CA ASP A 153 -21.09 -17.85 15.80
C ASP A 153 -21.11 -16.68 14.79
N GLY A 154 -19.96 -16.32 14.22
CA GLY A 154 -19.79 -15.20 13.27
C GLY A 154 -19.70 -13.82 13.92
N SER A 155 -19.77 -13.71 15.25
CA SER A 155 -19.62 -12.45 15.95
C SER A 155 -18.17 -11.93 15.89
N PHE A 156 -18.00 -10.62 16.10
CA PHE A 156 -16.69 -9.95 16.08
C PHE A 156 -15.76 -10.51 17.17
N ASN A 157 -14.53 -10.86 16.79
CA ASN A 157 -13.51 -11.43 17.67
C ASN A 157 -12.17 -10.65 17.59
N GLY A 158 -12.18 -9.46 17.01
CA GLY A 158 -10.99 -8.66 16.84
C GLY A 158 -10.56 -8.50 15.39
N VAL A 159 -9.29 -8.16 15.17
CA VAL A 159 -8.74 -7.82 13.85
C VAL A 159 -7.34 -8.40 13.67
N ALA A 160 -7.11 -9.09 12.56
CA ALA A 160 -5.77 -9.37 12.07
C ALA A 160 -5.26 -8.14 11.31
N VAL A 161 -4.07 -7.67 11.64
CA VAL A 161 -3.50 -6.43 11.12
C VAL A 161 -2.10 -6.65 10.56
N ALA A 162 -1.84 -6.08 9.38
CA ALA A 162 -0.52 -5.94 8.79
C ALA A 162 -0.22 -4.45 8.56
N SER A 163 0.90 -3.97 9.10
CA SER A 163 1.38 -2.60 8.91
C SER A 163 2.29 -2.56 7.69
N PHE A 164 1.80 -2.00 6.59
CA PHE A 164 2.52 -1.94 5.33
C PHE A 164 3.45 -0.72 5.31
N ASN A 165 4.72 -0.91 4.89
CA ASN A 165 5.70 0.16 4.79
C ASN A 165 5.63 0.86 3.42
N PRO A 166 5.04 2.05 3.34
CA PRO A 166 4.86 2.72 2.05
C PRO A 166 6.18 3.22 1.44
N VAL A 167 7.15 3.60 2.27
CA VAL A 167 8.45 4.11 1.78
C VAL A 167 9.24 2.99 1.13
N GLN A 168 9.37 1.86 1.83
CA GLN A 168 10.09 0.70 1.30
C GLN A 168 9.44 0.18 0.00
N PHE A 169 8.13 0.24 -0.09
CA PHE A 169 7.39 -0.11 -1.30
C PHE A 169 7.73 0.82 -2.47
N LEU A 170 7.79 2.14 -2.23
CA LEU A 170 8.11 3.13 -3.26
C LEU A 170 9.60 3.13 -3.66
N GLU A 171 10.50 2.70 -2.77
CA GLU A 171 11.94 2.59 -3.08
C GLU A 171 12.22 1.58 -4.20
N GLU A 172 11.42 0.53 -4.31
CA GLU A 172 11.55 -0.43 -5.41
C GLU A 172 11.27 0.21 -6.77
N PHE A 173 10.49 1.29 -6.82
CA PHE A 173 10.21 2.03 -8.05
C PHE A 173 11.35 2.95 -8.51
N GLN A 174 12.40 3.14 -7.68
CA GLN A 174 13.61 3.85 -8.11
C GLN A 174 14.27 3.20 -9.31
N ARG A 175 14.12 1.88 -9.44
CA ARG A 175 14.70 1.10 -10.55
C ARG A 175 13.92 1.24 -11.86
N ALA A 176 12.75 1.87 -11.84
CA ALA A 176 11.90 2.02 -13.02
C ALA A 176 12.34 3.18 -13.96
N GLY A 177 13.51 3.77 -13.74
CA GLY A 177 14.06 4.80 -14.64
C GLY A 177 13.34 6.16 -14.55
N LEU A 178 12.57 6.41 -13.51
CA LEU A 178 11.87 7.67 -13.30
C LEU A 178 12.86 8.79 -12.97
N ASN A 179 12.66 9.95 -13.59
CA ASN A 179 13.52 11.13 -13.41
C ASN A 179 13.15 11.93 -12.14
N SER A 180 13.93 12.96 -11.86
CA SER A 180 13.76 13.82 -10.67
C SER A 180 12.46 14.63 -10.64
N SER A 181 11.76 14.76 -11.77
CA SER A 181 10.47 15.46 -11.87
C SER A 181 9.27 14.52 -11.88
N SER A 182 9.50 13.20 -11.84
CA SER A 182 8.42 12.22 -11.86
C SER A 182 7.66 12.18 -10.53
N LEU A 183 6.34 11.99 -10.62
CA LEU A 183 5.45 11.76 -9.49
C LEU A 183 4.89 10.35 -9.57
N VAL A 184 5.03 9.58 -8.50
CA VAL A 184 4.41 8.25 -8.34
C VAL A 184 3.65 8.20 -7.03
N GLY A 185 2.38 7.78 -7.10
CA GLY A 185 1.52 7.69 -5.92
C GLY A 185 0.76 6.37 -5.85
N LEU A 186 0.60 5.86 -4.63
CA LEU A 186 -0.38 4.84 -4.31
C LEU A 186 -1.59 5.52 -3.69
N ILE A 187 -2.70 5.52 -4.43
CA ILE A 187 -3.93 6.22 -4.04
C ILE A 187 -5.01 5.17 -3.84
N GLY A 188 -5.75 5.28 -2.73
CA GLY A 188 -6.89 4.42 -2.48
C GLY A 188 -8.11 4.85 -3.30
N MET A 189 -9.09 3.95 -3.44
CA MET A 189 -10.38 4.25 -4.08
C MET A 189 -11.20 5.31 -3.31
N ASP A 190 -10.77 5.68 -2.13
CA ASP A 190 -11.30 6.79 -1.33
C ASP A 190 -10.62 8.14 -1.66
N GLY A 191 -9.73 8.17 -2.66
CA GLY A 191 -8.99 9.35 -3.10
C GLY A 191 -7.78 9.70 -2.23
N TYR A 192 -7.58 9.06 -1.08
CA TYR A 192 -6.46 9.38 -0.20
C TYR A 192 -5.16 8.70 -0.63
N ALA A 193 -4.07 9.47 -0.62
CA ALA A 193 -2.75 8.93 -0.87
C ALA A 193 -2.27 8.04 0.30
N ARG A 194 -1.77 6.84 0.00
CA ARG A 194 -1.12 5.92 0.95
C ARG A 194 0.38 6.09 0.94
N ALA A 195 0.92 6.43 -0.22
CA ALA A 195 2.33 6.70 -0.43
C ALA A 195 2.50 7.63 -1.61
N LEU A 196 3.47 8.53 -1.54
CA LEU A 196 3.80 9.46 -2.61
C LEU A 196 5.31 9.56 -2.74
N ARG A 197 5.79 9.55 -3.98
CA ARG A 197 7.16 9.83 -4.33
C ARG A 197 7.22 10.96 -5.33
N VAL A 198 8.06 11.95 -5.05
CA VAL A 198 8.36 13.06 -5.95
C VAL A 198 9.87 13.03 -6.23
N GLY A 199 10.23 12.72 -7.45
CA GLY A 199 11.63 12.54 -7.82
C GLY A 199 12.33 11.48 -6.94
N ASN A 200 13.34 11.88 -6.21
CA ASN A 200 14.11 11.00 -5.33
C ASN A 200 13.59 10.94 -3.88
N SER A 201 12.54 11.70 -3.54
CA SER A 201 12.00 11.77 -2.18
C SER A 201 10.71 10.97 -2.07
N SER A 202 10.70 9.96 -1.20
CA SER A 202 9.49 9.22 -0.85
C SER A 202 8.87 9.80 0.41
N ARG A 203 7.54 9.99 0.40
CA ARG A 203 6.77 10.50 1.53
C ARG A 203 5.69 9.51 1.93
N ALA A 204 5.55 9.31 3.22
CA ALA A 204 4.49 8.53 3.84
C ALA A 204 4.29 9.02 5.27
N ASP A 205 4.23 10.32 5.43
CA ASP A 205 4.16 11.03 6.70
C ASP A 205 2.78 11.70 6.88
N ASP A 206 2.67 12.53 7.88
CA ASP A 206 1.44 13.27 8.22
C ASP A 206 0.92 14.15 7.07
N THR A 207 1.80 14.58 6.16
CA THR A 207 1.41 15.40 5.01
C THR A 207 0.53 14.65 3.99
N LEU A 208 0.54 13.32 4.00
CA LEU A 208 -0.32 12.50 3.14
C LEU A 208 -1.67 12.17 3.75
N LYS A 209 -1.82 12.33 5.07
CA LYS A 209 -3.05 11.97 5.79
C LYS A 209 -4.28 12.69 5.26
N ASP A 210 -4.10 13.96 4.88
CA ASP A 210 -5.18 14.82 4.42
C ASP A 210 -5.12 15.08 2.90
N LEU A 211 -4.14 14.47 2.20
CA LEU A 211 -4.03 14.60 0.75
C LEU A 211 -5.06 13.71 0.08
N GLN A 212 -6.14 14.34 -0.37
CA GLN A 212 -7.19 13.71 -1.17
C GLN A 212 -7.08 14.21 -2.61
N LEU A 213 -6.96 13.27 -3.53
CA LEU A 213 -6.93 13.55 -4.96
C LEU A 213 -8.29 13.25 -5.58
N PRO A 214 -8.75 14.05 -6.54
CA PRO A 214 -9.95 13.71 -7.30
C PRO A 214 -9.69 12.42 -8.10
N ILE A 215 -10.61 11.48 -7.99
CA ILE A 215 -10.58 10.22 -8.73
C ILE A 215 -11.64 10.29 -9.82
#